data_49862eb765b777ea11e638ae63666e04
#
_entry.id   49862eb765b777ea11e638ae63666e04
#
_cell.length_a   1.000
_cell.length_b   1.000
_cell.length_c   1.000
_cell.angle_alpha   90.00
_cell.angle_beta   90.00
_cell.angle_gamma   90.00
#
_symmetry.space_group_name_H-M   'P 1'
#
loop_
_entity.id
_entity.type
_entity.pdbx_description
1 polymer ?
#
loop_
_entity_poly.entity_id
_entity_poly.type
_entity_poly.pdbx_seq_one_letter_code
_entity_poly.pdbx_strand_id
1 'polypeptide(L)'
;MLRKIPDPILRQKAVPASTKLDLSSITEEMSRARQENGGIGLAAPQIGQSVRIINIIYRGKEYTIFNPYIQHKKGAVKMFEGCLSVPDGIYQVTRPQTLTLFGEDAHGRPIKLKCKTPEEASVAEHEVDHLNGILIDKKGVFWSPKINSINREKLAFGDESRDTYER
;
A
#
# COMPACT_ATOMS: atom_id res chain seq x y z
N MET A 1 -9.24 -8.20 -12.37
CA MET A 1 -9.45 -6.77 -12.80
C MET A 1 -9.41 -5.88 -11.57
N LEU A 2 -8.61 -4.79 -11.60
CA LEU A 2 -8.50 -3.84 -10.48
C LEU A 2 -9.83 -3.13 -10.20
N ARG A 3 -10.24 -3.12 -8.92
CA ARG A 3 -11.37 -2.34 -8.40
C ARG A 3 -10.93 -0.91 -8.18
N LYS A 4 -11.80 0.02 -8.55
CA LYS A 4 -11.59 1.46 -8.37
C LYS A 4 -12.78 2.06 -7.64
N ILE A 5 -12.58 3.19 -6.97
CA ILE A 5 -13.71 3.93 -6.41
C ILE A 5 -14.72 4.26 -7.52
N PRO A 6 -16.02 4.17 -7.23
CA PRO A 6 -16.66 4.01 -5.93
C PRO A 6 -17.03 2.55 -5.52
N ASP A 7 -16.29 1.52 -6.00
CA ASP A 7 -16.60 0.12 -5.66
C ASP A 7 -16.66 -0.05 -4.12
N PRO A 8 -17.80 -0.52 -3.55
CA PRO A 8 -18.02 -0.59 -2.11
C PRO A 8 -17.08 -1.57 -1.39
N ILE A 9 -16.52 -2.58 -2.07
CA ILE A 9 -15.58 -3.53 -1.46
C ILE A 9 -14.33 -2.83 -0.91
N LEU A 10 -13.91 -1.72 -1.54
CA LEU A 10 -12.73 -0.95 -1.15
C LEU A 10 -12.91 -0.22 0.19
N ARG A 11 -14.15 -0.07 0.67
CA ARG A 11 -14.50 0.58 1.93
C ARG A 11 -14.87 -0.42 3.03
N GLN A 12 -14.83 -1.70 2.74
CA GLN A 12 -15.14 -2.77 3.68
C GLN A 12 -13.88 -3.23 4.40
N LYS A 13 -14.04 -3.63 5.66
CA LYS A 13 -12.98 -4.28 6.41
C LYS A 13 -12.84 -5.72 5.92
N ALA A 14 -11.66 -6.08 5.44
CA ALA A 14 -11.35 -7.43 4.98
C ALA A 14 -11.33 -8.44 6.14
N VAL A 15 -11.84 -9.66 5.87
CA VAL A 15 -11.86 -10.74 6.86
C VAL A 15 -10.50 -11.44 6.95
N PRO A 16 -10.15 -12.05 8.10
CA PRO A 16 -8.91 -12.80 8.22
C PRO A 16 -8.79 -13.89 7.15
N ALA A 17 -7.60 -14.02 6.57
CA ALA A 17 -7.27 -15.09 5.65
C ALA A 17 -6.95 -16.36 6.43
N SER A 18 -7.51 -17.51 5.99
CA SER A 18 -7.15 -18.79 6.55
C SER A 18 -6.02 -19.43 5.75
N THR A 19 -4.85 -19.58 6.37
CA THR A 19 -3.69 -20.26 5.76
C THR A 19 -3.91 -21.79 5.60
N LYS A 20 -5.05 -22.30 6.08
CA LYS A 20 -5.48 -23.69 5.84
C LYS A 20 -6.20 -23.89 4.49
N LEU A 21 -6.59 -22.78 3.84
CA LEU A 21 -7.21 -22.80 2.51
C LEU A 21 -6.13 -22.57 1.45
N ASP A 22 -6.32 -23.19 0.29
CA ASP A 22 -5.52 -22.84 -0.87
C ASP A 22 -5.97 -21.49 -1.43
N LEU A 23 -5.16 -20.49 -1.24
CA LEU A 23 -5.36 -19.11 -1.73
C LEU A 23 -4.38 -18.74 -2.84
N SER A 24 -3.72 -19.73 -3.46
CA SER A 24 -2.70 -19.53 -4.50
C SER A 24 -3.23 -18.70 -5.67
N SER A 25 -4.43 -19.01 -6.16
CA SER A 25 -5.05 -18.25 -7.26
C SER A 25 -5.23 -16.76 -6.94
N ILE A 26 -5.57 -16.43 -5.69
CA ILE A 26 -5.72 -15.04 -5.24
C ILE A 26 -4.35 -14.36 -5.21
N THR A 27 -3.34 -15.02 -4.64
CA THR A 27 -1.99 -14.43 -4.51
C THR A 27 -1.30 -14.25 -5.86
N GLU A 28 -1.51 -15.17 -6.80
CA GLU A 28 -1.03 -15.07 -8.18
C GLU A 28 -1.73 -13.92 -8.93
N GLU A 29 -3.05 -13.77 -8.79
CA GLU A 29 -3.78 -12.64 -9.38
C GLU A 29 -3.31 -11.32 -8.79
N MET A 30 -3.06 -11.24 -7.47
CA MET A 30 -2.51 -10.05 -6.82
C MET A 30 -1.15 -9.67 -7.37
N SER A 31 -0.21 -10.62 -7.45
CA SER A 31 1.14 -10.39 -7.99
C SER A 31 1.08 -9.89 -9.43
N ARG A 32 0.31 -10.57 -10.29
CA ARG A 32 0.11 -10.16 -11.67
C ARG A 32 -0.51 -8.77 -11.79
N ALA A 33 -1.61 -8.50 -11.07
CA ALA A 33 -2.29 -7.21 -11.11
C ALA A 33 -1.39 -6.06 -10.63
N ARG A 34 -0.58 -6.29 -9.59
CA ARG A 34 0.41 -5.32 -9.12
C ARG A 34 1.45 -5.03 -10.21
N GLN A 35 2.04 -6.07 -10.81
CA GLN A 35 3.08 -5.93 -11.84
C GLN A 35 2.57 -5.22 -13.09
N GLU A 36 1.41 -5.64 -13.63
CA GLU A 36 0.80 -5.06 -14.84
C GLU A 36 0.47 -3.55 -14.67
N ASN A 37 0.23 -3.10 -13.44
CA ASN A 37 -0.10 -1.70 -13.16
C ASN A 37 1.08 -0.90 -12.58
N GLY A 38 2.29 -1.47 -12.53
CA GLY A 38 3.49 -0.81 -12.02
C GLY A 38 3.40 -0.44 -10.54
N GLY A 39 2.62 -1.22 -9.75
CA GLY A 39 2.46 -0.99 -8.32
C GLY A 39 3.61 -1.57 -7.50
N ILE A 40 3.97 -0.89 -6.41
CA ILE A 40 4.91 -1.39 -5.39
C ILE A 40 4.20 -2.15 -4.27
N GLY A 41 2.89 -1.98 -4.15
CA GLY A 41 2.00 -2.68 -3.23
C GLY A 41 0.63 -2.94 -3.85
N LEU A 42 -0.07 -3.93 -3.32
CA LEU A 42 -1.47 -4.25 -3.64
C LEU A 42 -2.11 -5.02 -2.48
N ALA A 43 -3.35 -4.70 -2.16
CA ALA A 43 -4.16 -5.43 -1.19
C ALA A 43 -5.28 -6.23 -1.88
N ALA A 44 -5.67 -7.38 -1.33
CA ALA A 44 -6.67 -8.26 -1.92
C ALA A 44 -8.03 -7.59 -2.21
N PRO A 45 -8.55 -6.62 -1.42
CA PRO A 45 -9.76 -5.89 -1.79
C PRO A 45 -9.67 -5.16 -3.14
N GLN A 46 -8.46 -4.76 -3.57
CA GLN A 46 -8.26 -4.08 -4.85
C GLN A 46 -8.45 -5.00 -6.08
N ILE A 47 -8.45 -6.31 -5.89
CA ILE A 47 -8.84 -7.30 -6.92
C ILE A 47 -10.23 -7.91 -6.65
N GLY A 48 -10.98 -7.37 -5.69
CA GLY A 48 -12.33 -7.80 -5.36
C GLY A 48 -12.40 -8.96 -4.36
N GLN A 49 -11.31 -9.24 -3.64
CA GLN A 49 -11.23 -10.29 -2.62
C GLN A 49 -11.18 -9.67 -1.23
N SER A 50 -12.26 -9.82 -0.44
CA SER A 50 -12.34 -9.22 0.90
C SER A 50 -11.63 -10.07 1.97
N VAL A 51 -10.34 -10.40 1.74
CA VAL A 51 -9.50 -11.16 2.66
C VAL A 51 -8.24 -10.37 3.03
N ARG A 52 -7.69 -10.61 4.23
CA ARG A 52 -6.51 -9.90 4.73
C ARG A 52 -5.23 -10.46 4.14
N ILE A 53 -4.94 -10.09 2.89
CA ILE A 53 -3.69 -10.40 2.19
C ILE A 53 -3.17 -9.13 1.53
N ILE A 54 -1.87 -8.87 1.63
CA ILE A 54 -1.17 -7.84 0.88
C ILE A 54 0.00 -8.44 0.11
N ASN A 55 0.34 -7.81 -1.02
CA ASN A 55 1.51 -8.13 -1.82
C ASN A 55 2.32 -6.85 -1.95
N ILE A 56 3.59 -6.85 -1.52
CA ILE A 56 4.46 -5.67 -1.52
C ILE A 56 5.86 -5.99 -2.01
N ILE A 57 6.52 -4.99 -2.59
CA ILE A 57 7.97 -5.02 -2.82
C ILE A 57 8.64 -4.38 -1.60
N TYR A 58 9.48 -5.16 -0.93
CA TYR A 58 10.27 -4.69 0.19
C TYR A 58 11.74 -4.98 -0.08
N ARG A 59 12.57 -3.92 -0.20
CA ARG A 59 14.01 -4.02 -0.52
C ARG A 59 14.30 -4.87 -1.76
N GLY A 60 13.55 -4.65 -2.84
CA GLY A 60 13.70 -5.36 -4.10
C GLY A 60 13.19 -6.80 -4.14
N LYS A 61 12.60 -7.28 -3.04
CA LYS A 61 12.01 -8.63 -2.96
C LYS A 61 10.50 -8.52 -2.79
N GLU A 62 9.77 -9.38 -3.50
CA GLU A 62 8.33 -9.52 -3.37
C GLU A 62 7.95 -10.34 -2.13
N TYR A 63 6.95 -9.84 -1.38
CA TYR A 63 6.35 -10.52 -0.24
C TYR A 63 4.84 -10.54 -0.38
N THR A 64 4.26 -11.73 -0.25
CA THR A 64 2.83 -11.90 -0.02
C THR A 64 2.62 -12.21 1.46
N ILE A 65 1.86 -11.34 2.14
CA ILE A 65 1.72 -11.38 3.59
C ILE A 65 0.25 -11.56 3.95
N PHE A 66 -0.03 -12.61 4.70
CA PHE A 66 -1.34 -12.97 5.21
C PHE A 66 -1.54 -12.36 6.60
N ASN A 67 -2.75 -11.90 6.87
CA ASN A 67 -3.14 -11.32 8.15
C ASN A 67 -2.16 -10.25 8.66
N PRO A 68 -1.73 -9.30 7.81
CA PRO A 68 -0.73 -8.31 8.21
C PRO A 68 -1.27 -7.38 9.29
N TYR A 69 -0.37 -7.01 10.21
CA TYR A 69 -0.60 -5.98 11.22
C TYR A 69 0.68 -5.18 11.49
N ILE A 70 0.51 -3.97 12.00
CA ILE A 70 1.60 -3.03 12.20
C ILE A 70 1.81 -2.77 13.68
N GLN A 71 3.08 -2.74 14.10
CA GLN A 71 3.52 -2.33 15.44
C GLN A 71 4.74 -1.39 15.36
N HIS A 72 5.11 -0.83 16.51
CA HIS A 72 6.32 -0.02 16.68
C HIS A 72 6.42 1.18 15.73
N LYS A 73 5.29 1.85 15.47
CA LYS A 73 5.28 3.11 14.72
C LYS A 73 6.05 4.19 15.46
N LYS A 74 6.95 4.91 14.75
CA LYS A 74 7.69 6.05 15.30
C LYS A 74 7.73 7.18 14.29
N GLY A 75 7.70 8.41 14.82
CA GLY A 75 7.74 9.64 14.03
C GLY A 75 6.48 9.85 13.19
N ALA A 76 6.46 10.96 12.49
CA ALA A 76 5.41 11.31 11.53
C ALA A 76 6.05 12.16 10.41
N VAL A 77 5.67 11.89 9.17
CA VAL A 77 6.17 12.58 7.99
C VAL A 77 5.04 12.69 6.95
N LYS A 78 5.04 13.77 6.19
CA LYS A 78 4.11 13.95 5.07
C LYS A 78 4.68 13.24 3.83
N MET A 79 3.88 12.34 3.26
CA MET A 79 4.19 11.58 2.05
C MET A 79 3.21 11.95 0.95
N PHE A 80 3.67 11.93 -0.30
CA PHE A 80 2.81 12.09 -1.48
C PHE A 80 2.57 10.72 -2.08
N GLU A 81 1.31 10.28 -2.09
CA GLU A 81 0.92 8.94 -2.49
C GLU A 81 -0.12 8.96 -3.60
N GLY A 82 0.02 8.04 -4.56
CA GLY A 82 -1.02 7.62 -5.47
C GLY A 82 -1.58 6.27 -5.05
N CYS A 83 -2.75 5.91 -5.59
CA CYS A 83 -3.35 4.61 -5.37
C CYS A 83 -3.97 4.09 -6.66
N LEU A 84 -3.73 2.81 -7.00
CA LEU A 84 -4.31 2.19 -8.20
C LEU A 84 -5.85 2.14 -8.16
N SER A 85 -6.43 2.14 -6.96
CA SER A 85 -7.89 2.16 -6.75
C SER A 85 -8.48 3.55 -6.64
N VAL A 86 -7.66 4.60 -6.51
CA VAL A 86 -8.06 6.01 -6.47
C VAL A 86 -7.34 6.71 -7.63
N PRO A 87 -7.85 6.58 -8.86
CA PRO A 87 -7.23 7.17 -10.03
C PRO A 87 -7.26 8.69 -9.97
N ASP A 88 -6.40 9.32 -10.74
CA ASP A 88 -6.38 10.76 -11.03
C ASP A 88 -6.00 11.67 -9.87
N GLY A 89 -5.48 11.13 -8.76
CA GLY A 89 -5.07 11.93 -7.62
C GLY A 89 -3.76 11.49 -6.96
N ILE A 90 -2.97 12.51 -6.60
CA ILE A 90 -1.91 12.39 -5.60
C ILE A 90 -2.44 13.02 -4.32
N TYR A 91 -2.20 12.36 -3.20
CA TYR A 91 -2.67 12.82 -1.90
C TYR A 91 -1.49 12.98 -0.96
N GLN A 92 -1.47 14.09 -0.22
CA GLN A 92 -0.52 14.27 0.89
C GLN A 92 -1.08 13.56 2.11
N VAL A 93 -0.40 12.51 2.56
CA VAL A 93 -0.81 11.65 3.68
C VAL A 93 0.27 11.71 4.76
N THR A 94 -0.14 11.79 6.03
CA THR A 94 0.81 11.64 7.15
C THR A 94 1.04 10.17 7.44
N ARG A 95 2.32 9.76 7.43
CA ARG A 95 2.77 8.38 7.67
C ARG A 95 3.80 8.33 8.79
N PRO A 96 3.98 7.18 9.47
CA PRO A 96 5.11 7.01 10.37
C PRO A 96 6.43 7.00 9.60
N GLN A 97 7.50 7.51 10.20
CA GLN A 97 8.85 7.43 9.63
C GLN A 97 9.38 6.00 9.63
N THR A 98 9.03 5.23 10.67
CA THR A 98 9.39 3.82 10.77
C THR A 98 8.26 3.02 11.39
N LEU A 99 8.19 1.73 11.07
CA LEU A 99 7.28 0.77 11.67
C LEU A 99 7.82 -0.66 11.55
N THR A 100 7.16 -1.61 12.18
CA THR A 100 7.37 -3.03 11.94
C THR A 100 6.07 -3.66 11.45
N LEU A 101 6.15 -4.28 10.26
CA LEU A 101 5.07 -5.05 9.67
C LEU A 101 5.24 -6.51 10.05
N PHE A 102 4.19 -7.10 10.59
CA PHE A 102 4.09 -8.52 10.92
C PHE A 102 2.99 -9.18 10.11
N GLY A 103 3.05 -10.49 10.00
CA GLY A 103 2.04 -11.32 9.37
C GLY A 103 2.56 -12.74 9.19
N GLU A 104 1.99 -13.46 8.24
CA GLU A 104 2.33 -14.85 7.94
C GLU A 104 2.53 -15.03 6.44
N ASP A 105 3.32 -16.03 6.03
CA ASP A 105 3.36 -16.48 4.64
C ASP A 105 2.20 -17.47 4.33
N ALA A 106 2.14 -17.98 3.10
CA ALA A 106 1.13 -18.93 2.66
C ALA A 106 1.14 -20.26 3.44
N HIS A 107 2.22 -20.56 4.17
CA HIS A 107 2.37 -21.76 4.99
C HIS A 107 2.14 -21.49 6.49
N GLY A 108 1.69 -20.28 6.86
CA GLY A 108 1.49 -19.87 8.23
C GLY A 108 2.79 -19.57 9.00
N ARG A 109 3.94 -19.45 8.30
CA ARG A 109 5.21 -19.09 8.92
C ARG A 109 5.26 -17.59 9.17
N PRO A 110 5.77 -17.15 10.35
CA PRO A 110 5.76 -15.74 10.71
C PRO A 110 6.67 -14.90 9.80
N ILE A 111 6.16 -13.76 9.38
CA ILE A 111 6.89 -12.70 8.67
C ILE A 111 7.03 -11.49 9.59
N LYS A 112 8.24 -10.91 9.59
CA LYS A 112 8.55 -9.67 10.31
C LYS A 112 9.44 -8.79 9.44
N LEU A 113 8.93 -7.66 8.97
CA LEU A 113 9.66 -6.67 8.17
C LEU A 113 9.82 -5.38 8.96
N LYS A 114 11.06 -4.94 9.17
CA LYS A 114 11.39 -3.68 9.85
C LYS A 114 11.52 -2.56 8.82
N CYS A 115 10.45 -1.81 8.61
CA CYS A 115 10.43 -0.62 7.76
C CYS A 115 11.20 0.51 8.43
N LYS A 116 12.39 0.80 7.93
CA LYS A 116 13.34 1.75 8.53
C LYS A 116 13.36 3.11 7.84
N THR A 117 12.67 3.23 6.72
CA THR A 117 12.51 4.49 5.98
C THR A 117 11.04 4.88 5.84
N PRO A 118 10.73 6.17 5.63
CA PRO A 118 9.36 6.62 5.39
C PRO A 118 8.68 5.92 4.22
N GLU A 119 9.40 5.62 3.14
CA GLU A 119 8.89 4.95 1.95
C GLU A 119 8.48 3.52 2.27
N GLU A 120 9.36 2.75 2.93
CA GLU A 120 9.05 1.39 3.38
C GLU A 120 7.83 1.37 4.31
N ALA A 121 7.75 2.34 5.24
CA ALA A 121 6.65 2.47 6.20
C ALA A 121 5.34 2.89 5.52
N SER A 122 5.42 3.82 4.54
CA SER A 122 4.29 4.31 3.76
C SER A 122 3.63 3.17 2.98
N VAL A 123 4.41 2.39 2.21
CA VAL A 123 3.90 1.24 1.45
C VAL A 123 3.20 0.23 2.37
N ALA A 124 3.87 -0.18 3.46
CA ALA A 124 3.32 -1.15 4.39
C ALA A 124 1.99 -0.68 5.01
N GLU A 125 1.93 0.60 5.45
CA GLU A 125 0.71 1.14 6.06
C GLU A 125 -0.40 1.38 5.03
N HIS A 126 -0.07 1.79 3.81
CA HIS A 126 -1.02 1.97 2.71
C HIS A 126 -1.79 0.68 2.42
N GLU A 127 -1.06 -0.45 2.30
CA GLU A 127 -1.70 -1.72 2.01
C GLU A 127 -2.51 -2.26 3.20
N VAL A 128 -2.07 -2.03 4.43
CA VAL A 128 -2.86 -2.38 5.63
C VAL A 128 -4.10 -1.49 5.76
N ASP A 129 -4.03 -0.22 5.35
CA ASP A 129 -5.21 0.67 5.31
C ASP A 129 -6.29 0.09 4.38
N HIS A 130 -5.92 -0.40 3.19
CA HIS A 130 -6.86 -1.06 2.27
C HIS A 130 -7.61 -2.23 2.93
N LEU A 131 -6.92 -3.03 3.75
CA LEU A 131 -7.55 -4.14 4.49
C LEU A 131 -8.51 -3.67 5.59
N ASN A 132 -8.42 -2.41 5.98
CA ASN A 132 -9.31 -1.78 6.96
C ASN A 132 -10.40 -0.90 6.29
N GLY A 133 -10.50 -0.93 4.95
CA GLY A 133 -11.45 -0.12 4.19
C GLY A 133 -11.09 1.37 4.15
N ILE A 134 -9.84 1.71 4.42
CA ILE A 134 -9.33 3.08 4.44
C ILE A 134 -8.56 3.35 3.14
N LEU A 135 -8.96 4.38 2.41
CA LEU A 135 -8.28 4.82 1.18
C LEU A 135 -7.67 6.20 1.37
N ILE A 136 -6.68 6.52 0.54
CA ILE A 136 -5.94 7.78 0.62
C ILE A 136 -6.81 9.02 0.43
N ASP A 137 -7.91 8.94 -0.32
CA ASP A 137 -8.87 10.04 -0.52
C ASP A 137 -9.61 10.48 0.75
N LYS A 138 -9.67 9.60 1.78
CA LYS A 138 -10.22 9.91 3.11
C LYS A 138 -9.15 10.14 4.16
N LYS A 139 -7.95 9.64 3.95
CA LYS A 139 -6.84 9.75 4.90
C LYS A 139 -5.97 10.99 4.65
N GLY A 140 -5.85 11.41 3.38
CA GLY A 140 -4.99 12.50 2.95
C GLY A 140 -5.73 13.73 2.45
N VAL A 141 -4.96 14.76 2.16
CA VAL A 141 -5.42 15.96 1.47
C VAL A 141 -5.09 15.81 0.00
N PHE A 142 -6.08 16.03 -0.87
CA PHE A 142 -5.87 15.99 -2.31
C PHE A 142 -4.84 17.05 -2.70
N TRP A 143 -3.79 16.62 -3.38
CA TRP A 143 -2.73 17.48 -3.91
C TRP A 143 -2.61 17.19 -5.40
N SER A 144 -3.11 18.09 -6.23
CA SER A 144 -2.99 18.00 -7.68
C SER A 144 -1.83 18.85 -8.16
N PRO A 145 -0.66 18.27 -8.46
CA PRO A 145 0.15 18.89 -9.48
C PRO A 145 -0.58 18.72 -10.81
N LYS A 146 -0.62 19.72 -11.65
CA LYS A 146 -0.88 19.50 -13.08
C LYS A 146 0.23 18.57 -13.59
N ILE A 147 -0.01 17.24 -13.61
CA ILE A 147 0.96 16.26 -14.09
C ILE A 147 1.01 16.37 -15.61
N ASN A 148 1.74 17.35 -16.11
CA ASN A 148 2.33 17.22 -17.42
C ASN A 148 3.52 16.28 -17.25
N SER A 149 3.36 15.00 -17.62
CA SER A 149 4.42 14.01 -17.91
C SER A 149 5.57 13.86 -16.89
N ILE A 150 5.31 13.83 -15.59
CA ILE A 150 6.35 13.49 -14.62
C ILE A 150 6.38 11.96 -14.46
N ASN A 151 7.54 11.36 -14.72
CA ASN A 151 7.84 9.96 -14.52
C ASN A 151 7.29 9.44 -13.18
N ARG A 152 6.41 8.44 -13.22
CA ARG A 152 5.85 7.77 -12.04
C ARG A 152 6.93 7.23 -11.09
N GLU A 153 8.14 6.98 -11.60
CA GLU A 153 9.30 6.53 -10.83
C GLU A 153 9.83 7.58 -9.84
N LYS A 154 9.71 8.89 -10.12
CA LYS A 154 10.16 9.95 -9.21
C LYS A 154 9.19 10.25 -8.07
N LEU A 155 7.92 9.86 -8.19
CA LEU A 155 6.92 10.05 -7.13
C LEU A 155 6.98 8.97 -6.04
N ALA A 156 7.59 7.82 -6.33
CA ALA A 156 7.79 6.74 -5.37
C ALA A 156 8.98 6.98 -4.43
N PHE A 157 9.89 7.91 -4.79
CA PHE A 157 11.10 8.21 -4.02
C PHE A 157 11.14 9.72 -3.82
N GLY A 158 10.88 10.17 -2.60
CA GLY A 158 10.89 11.57 -2.21
C GLY A 158 12.13 12.30 -2.74
N ASP A 159 11.94 13.30 -3.58
CA ASP A 159 13.00 14.24 -3.98
C ASP A 159 13.28 15.17 -2.79
N GLU A 160 14.41 14.99 -2.13
CA GLU A 160 14.90 15.84 -1.02
C GLU A 160 15.30 17.27 -1.45
N SER A 161 15.06 17.68 -2.69
CA SER A 161 15.46 18.98 -3.18
C SER A 161 14.27 19.89 -3.51
N ARG A 162 13.61 20.47 -2.51
CA ARG A 162 12.90 21.76 -2.63
C ARG A 162 12.39 22.31 -1.31
N ASP A 163 13.31 22.63 -0.41
CA ASP A 163 13.17 23.79 0.46
C ASP A 163 13.62 25.02 -0.33
N THR A 164 12.75 25.69 -1.04
CA THR A 164 12.88 27.11 -1.41
C THR A 164 11.56 27.58 -2.03
N TYR A 165 10.62 27.98 -1.22
CA TYR A 165 9.73 29.10 -1.53
C TYR A 165 9.50 29.90 -0.26
N GLU A 166 10.49 30.76 0.03
CA GLU A 166 10.24 32.03 0.68
C GLU A 166 9.74 33.02 -0.39
N ARG A 167 8.61 33.59 -0.20
CA ARG A 167 8.08 34.96 -0.25
C ARG A 167 6.63 35.00 -0.69
#